data_f3392a88784b3c208370a645ea0ad346
#
_entry.id   f3392a88784b3c208370a645ea0ad346
#
_cell.length_a   1.000
_cell.length_b   1.000
_cell.length_c   1.000
_cell.angle_alpha   90.00
_cell.angle_beta   90.00
_cell.angle_gamma   90.00
#
_symmetry.space_group_name_H-M   'P 1'
#
loop_
_entity.id
_entity.type
_entity.pdbx_description
1 polymer ?
#
loop_
_entity_poly.entity_id
_entity_poly.type
_entity_poly.pdbx_seq_one_letter_code
_entity_poly.pdbx_strand_id
1 'polypeptide(L)'
;MKLVFLGTSAAQPTEKRGLSCICLEKEGEILMFDAGESAQISYMKSGLGWNKKMKLFVTHLHGDHCVGILGLLQTMSMQNRTEPLEIFGPKGIDEFLAANIKILNFGLPFSILITIVNEGTIYENNKFLIHAAKANHSITAFSYLFEEKDKPGRFNVEKAKELGIPEGELWNKLQNG
;
A
#
# COMPACT_ATOMS: atom_id res chain seq x y z
N MET A 1 8.45 0.66 -10.72
CA MET A 1 7.30 1.20 -9.99
C MET A 1 6.14 1.41 -10.95
N LYS A 2 4.91 1.00 -10.58
CA LYS A 2 3.71 1.14 -11.39
C LYS A 2 2.59 1.69 -10.52
N LEU A 3 1.95 2.79 -10.92
CA LEU A 3 0.79 3.36 -10.27
C LEU A 3 -0.47 2.95 -11.04
N VAL A 4 -1.48 2.43 -10.33
CA VAL A 4 -2.73 1.93 -10.90
C VAL A 4 -3.91 2.57 -10.19
N PHE A 5 -4.70 3.36 -10.90
CA PHE A 5 -5.93 3.94 -10.39
C PHE A 5 -7.07 2.94 -10.58
N LEU A 6 -7.56 2.38 -9.49
CA LEU A 6 -8.65 1.39 -9.47
C LEU A 6 -10.02 2.04 -9.31
N GLY A 7 -10.06 3.18 -8.63
CA GLY A 7 -11.27 3.96 -8.43
C GLY A 7 -10.95 5.44 -8.21
N THR A 8 -11.72 6.32 -8.81
CA THR A 8 -11.49 7.77 -8.83
C THR A 8 -12.76 8.59 -8.64
N SER A 9 -13.87 7.95 -8.28
CA SER A 9 -15.09 8.64 -7.90
C SER A 9 -15.06 8.99 -6.41
N ALA A 10 -15.80 10.01 -6.02
CA ALA A 10 -15.96 10.46 -4.63
C ALA A 10 -17.42 10.34 -4.22
N ALA A 11 -17.68 10.02 -2.95
CA ALA A 11 -18.98 9.89 -2.30
C ALA A 11 -19.87 8.79 -2.88
N GLN A 12 -20.08 8.74 -4.21
CA GLN A 12 -20.86 7.71 -4.88
C GLN A 12 -20.16 7.20 -6.14
N PRO A 13 -20.26 5.89 -6.44
CA PRO A 13 -19.70 5.34 -7.67
C PRO A 13 -20.52 5.79 -8.89
N THR A 14 -19.96 5.65 -10.06
CA THR A 14 -20.65 5.78 -11.33
C THR A 14 -20.55 4.46 -12.10
N GLU A 15 -21.30 4.32 -13.20
CA GLU A 15 -21.19 3.14 -14.06
C GLU A 15 -19.77 2.86 -14.58
N LYS A 16 -18.96 3.92 -14.69
CA LYS A 16 -17.60 3.86 -15.28
C LYS A 16 -16.48 4.01 -14.26
N ARG A 17 -16.76 4.47 -13.03
CA ARG A 17 -15.75 4.78 -12.02
C ARG A 17 -16.14 4.22 -10.66
N GLY A 18 -15.31 3.33 -10.11
CA GLY A 18 -15.39 2.93 -8.71
C GLY A 18 -14.95 4.05 -7.77
N LEU A 19 -15.22 3.87 -6.49
CA LEU A 19 -14.84 4.77 -5.41
C LEU A 19 -13.33 4.71 -5.15
N SER A 20 -12.82 5.61 -4.30
CA SER A 20 -11.39 5.82 -4.05
C SER A 20 -10.64 4.51 -3.82
N CYS A 21 -9.70 4.20 -4.70
CA CYS A 21 -8.77 3.09 -4.57
C CYS A 21 -7.59 3.28 -5.53
N ILE A 22 -6.39 3.38 -4.99
CA ILE A 22 -5.16 3.54 -5.78
C ILE A 22 -4.16 2.47 -5.34
N CYS A 23 -3.50 1.81 -6.28
CA CYS A 23 -2.42 0.88 -6.00
C CYS A 23 -1.09 1.38 -6.54
N LEU A 24 -0.07 1.30 -5.71
CA LEU A 24 1.32 1.44 -6.11
C LEU A 24 1.99 0.07 -6.06
N GLU A 25 2.41 -0.45 -7.20
CA GLU A 25 3.21 -1.67 -7.29
C GLU A 25 4.69 -1.33 -7.36
N LYS A 26 5.45 -1.86 -6.42
CA LYS A 26 6.89 -1.72 -6.38
C LYS A 26 7.56 -3.03 -6.00
N GLU A 27 8.38 -3.57 -6.90
CA GLU A 27 9.20 -4.76 -6.68
C GLU A 27 8.41 -5.97 -6.14
N GLY A 28 7.18 -6.17 -6.64
CA GLY A 28 6.31 -7.28 -6.26
C GLY A 28 5.47 -7.04 -5.01
N GLU A 29 5.60 -5.90 -4.36
CA GLU A 29 4.76 -5.47 -3.25
C GLU A 29 3.68 -4.49 -3.72
N ILE A 30 2.48 -4.58 -3.15
CA ILE A 30 1.35 -3.71 -3.43
C ILE A 30 1.11 -2.80 -2.22
N LEU A 31 1.12 -1.51 -2.46
CA LEU A 31 0.66 -0.50 -1.52
C LEU A 31 -0.68 0.01 -2.05
N MET A 32 -1.75 -0.32 -1.37
CA MET A 32 -3.11 0.10 -1.73
C MET A 32 -3.52 1.26 -0.82
N PHE A 33 -4.03 2.33 -1.41
CA PHE A 33 -4.53 3.51 -0.69
C PHE A 33 -6.04 3.57 -0.90
N ASP A 34 -6.77 3.42 0.20
CA ASP A 34 -8.22 3.26 0.28
C ASP A 34 -8.73 2.02 -0.49
N ALA A 35 -9.92 1.57 -0.10
CA ALA A 35 -10.67 0.55 -0.78
C ALA A 35 -12.17 0.86 -0.68
N GLY A 36 -12.64 1.76 -1.51
CA GLY A 36 -14.04 2.08 -1.62
C GLY A 36 -14.85 0.93 -2.23
N GLU A 37 -16.16 1.07 -2.29
CA GLU A 37 -17.05 0.07 -2.85
C GLU A 37 -16.60 -0.36 -4.25
N SER A 38 -16.69 -1.66 -4.52
CA SER A 38 -16.27 -2.29 -5.77
C SER A 38 -14.76 -2.34 -6.03
N ALA A 39 -13.91 -1.98 -5.05
CA ALA A 39 -12.44 -2.03 -5.19
C ALA A 39 -11.95 -3.42 -5.65
N GLN A 40 -12.55 -4.53 -5.14
CA GLN A 40 -12.16 -5.88 -5.55
C GLN A 40 -12.38 -6.14 -7.05
N ILE A 41 -13.41 -5.57 -7.67
CA ILE A 41 -13.69 -5.75 -9.10
C ILE A 41 -12.59 -5.08 -9.93
N SER A 42 -12.25 -3.84 -9.58
CA SER A 42 -11.19 -3.08 -10.24
C SER A 42 -9.82 -3.73 -10.01
N TYR A 43 -9.56 -4.22 -8.79
CA TYR A 43 -8.34 -4.94 -8.47
C TYR A 43 -8.20 -6.23 -9.30
N MET A 44 -9.28 -7.01 -9.44
CA MET A 44 -9.31 -8.21 -10.27
C MET A 44 -8.96 -7.89 -11.73
N LYS A 45 -9.57 -6.84 -12.29
CA LYS A 45 -9.31 -6.38 -13.65
C LYS A 45 -7.89 -5.87 -13.87
N SER A 46 -7.22 -5.40 -12.83
CA SER A 46 -5.86 -4.85 -12.91
C SER A 46 -4.77 -5.89 -13.17
N GLY A 47 -5.04 -7.17 -12.85
CA GLY A 47 -4.06 -8.25 -12.95
C GLY A 47 -2.89 -8.18 -11.97
N LEU A 48 -2.99 -7.37 -10.90
CA LEU A 48 -1.92 -7.18 -9.92
C LEU A 48 -1.55 -8.45 -9.13
N GLY A 49 -2.47 -9.42 -9.04
CA GLY A 49 -2.25 -10.69 -8.34
C GLY A 49 -2.65 -10.64 -6.86
N TRP A 50 -3.24 -11.76 -6.38
CA TRP A 50 -3.87 -11.82 -5.06
C TRP A 50 -2.92 -12.24 -3.92
N ASN A 51 -1.84 -12.92 -4.24
CA ASN A 51 -0.91 -13.50 -3.25
C ASN A 51 0.43 -12.76 -3.15
N LYS A 52 0.47 -11.49 -3.57
CA LYS A 52 1.61 -10.60 -3.35
C LYS A 52 1.59 -10.05 -1.92
N LYS A 53 2.75 -9.66 -1.42
CA LYS A 53 2.83 -8.82 -0.21
C LYS A 53 1.98 -7.57 -0.44
N MET A 54 1.11 -7.25 0.50
CA MET A 54 0.19 -6.13 0.36
C MET A 54 0.04 -5.37 1.67
N LYS A 55 0.06 -4.05 1.55
CA LYS A 55 -0.29 -3.10 2.60
C LYS A 55 -1.45 -2.23 2.13
N LEU A 56 -2.47 -2.11 2.98
CA LEU A 56 -3.61 -1.23 2.74
C LEU A 56 -3.54 -0.04 3.70
N PHE A 57 -3.54 1.15 3.16
CA PHE A 57 -3.54 2.41 3.89
C PHE A 57 -4.91 3.06 3.74
N VAL A 58 -5.67 3.16 4.84
CA VAL A 58 -7.00 3.76 4.86
C VAL A 58 -6.88 5.19 5.33
N THR A 59 -7.27 6.14 4.50
CA THR A 59 -7.17 7.56 4.83
C THR A 59 -8.13 7.95 5.94
N HIS A 60 -9.38 7.49 5.88
CA HIS A 60 -10.44 7.76 6.87
C HIS A 60 -11.60 6.76 6.72
N LEU A 61 -12.54 6.77 7.68
CA LEU A 61 -13.61 5.78 7.76
C LEU A 61 -14.94 6.22 7.12
N HIS A 62 -14.93 7.12 6.15
CA HIS A 62 -16.11 7.29 5.29
C HIS A 62 -16.27 6.07 4.37
N GLY A 63 -17.53 5.68 4.11
CA GLY A 63 -17.83 4.44 3.39
C GLY A 63 -17.19 4.33 2.01
N ASP A 64 -17.10 5.44 1.29
CA ASP A 64 -16.47 5.52 -0.03
C ASP A 64 -14.95 5.29 -0.03
N HIS A 65 -14.32 5.16 1.15
CA HIS A 65 -12.91 4.85 1.32
C HIS A 65 -12.63 3.49 1.97
N CYS A 66 -13.58 2.91 2.70
CA CYS A 66 -13.30 1.70 3.49
C CYS A 66 -14.29 0.52 3.31
N VAL A 67 -15.52 0.75 2.84
CA VAL A 67 -16.54 -0.34 2.77
C VAL A 67 -16.12 -1.47 1.82
N GLY A 68 -15.40 -1.16 0.74
CA GLY A 68 -14.91 -2.15 -0.20
C GLY A 68 -13.87 -3.14 0.37
N ILE A 69 -13.29 -2.84 1.54
CA ILE A 69 -12.35 -3.75 2.23
C ILE A 69 -13.00 -5.09 2.49
N LEU A 70 -14.28 -5.11 2.88
CA LEU A 70 -14.98 -6.35 3.22
C LEU A 70 -15.10 -7.28 2.01
N GLY A 71 -15.49 -6.74 0.87
CA GLY A 71 -15.55 -7.51 -0.38
C GLY A 71 -14.16 -7.93 -0.87
N LEU A 72 -13.15 -7.07 -0.68
CA LEU A 72 -11.77 -7.36 -1.02
C LEU A 72 -11.25 -8.55 -0.20
N LEU A 73 -11.46 -8.56 1.11
CA LEU A 73 -11.05 -9.65 2.01
C LEU A 73 -11.70 -10.99 1.64
N GLN A 74 -13.02 -10.99 1.35
CA GLN A 74 -13.72 -12.20 0.92
C GLN A 74 -13.18 -12.70 -0.42
N THR A 75 -12.95 -11.81 -1.38
CA THR A 75 -12.37 -12.19 -2.67
C THR A 75 -10.96 -12.73 -2.52
N MET A 76 -10.11 -12.13 -1.69
CA MET A 76 -8.77 -12.63 -1.36
C MET A 76 -8.82 -14.04 -0.77
N SER A 77 -9.77 -14.30 0.14
CA SER A 77 -9.99 -15.63 0.71
C SER A 77 -10.36 -16.66 -0.36
N MET A 78 -11.29 -16.33 -1.26
CA MET A 78 -11.72 -17.19 -2.36
C MET A 78 -10.62 -17.41 -3.41
N GLN A 79 -9.66 -16.48 -3.52
CA GLN A 79 -8.49 -16.58 -4.39
C GLN A 79 -7.30 -17.31 -3.72
N ASN A 80 -7.56 -18.00 -2.60
CA ASN A 80 -6.58 -18.76 -1.84
C ASN A 80 -5.35 -17.94 -1.41
N ARG A 81 -5.57 -16.68 -1.01
CA ARG A 81 -4.50 -15.86 -0.44
C ARG A 81 -3.99 -16.50 0.86
N THR A 82 -2.68 -16.64 0.98
CA THR A 82 -1.99 -17.10 2.20
C THR A 82 -1.09 -16.02 2.80
N GLU A 83 -0.65 -15.06 1.98
CA GLU A 83 0.17 -13.95 2.45
C GLU A 83 -0.61 -13.04 3.41
N PRO A 84 -0.03 -12.64 4.54
CA PRO A 84 -0.65 -11.69 5.46
C PRO A 84 -1.06 -10.39 4.75
N LEU A 85 -2.11 -9.73 5.26
CA LEU A 85 -2.50 -8.40 4.85
C LEU A 85 -2.24 -7.42 6.00
N GLU A 86 -1.39 -6.44 5.75
CA GLU A 86 -1.14 -5.35 6.69
C GLU A 86 -2.09 -4.19 6.38
N ILE A 87 -2.82 -3.72 7.40
CA ILE A 87 -3.77 -2.61 7.26
C ILE A 87 -3.35 -1.48 8.20
N PHE A 88 -3.15 -0.31 7.64
CA PHE A 88 -2.85 0.93 8.33
C PHE A 88 -4.06 1.85 8.21
N GLY A 89 -4.59 2.34 9.34
CA GLY A 89 -5.75 3.21 9.28
C GLY A 89 -6.01 3.99 10.57
N PRO A 90 -6.97 4.91 10.57
CA PRO A 90 -7.33 5.67 11.75
C PRO A 90 -7.94 4.77 12.82
N LYS A 91 -8.00 5.28 14.05
CA LYS A 91 -8.69 4.63 15.16
C LYS A 91 -10.12 4.25 14.75
N GLY A 92 -10.52 3.00 15.08
CA GLY A 92 -11.81 2.41 14.73
C GLY A 92 -11.79 1.49 13.52
N ILE A 93 -10.69 1.45 12.73
CA ILE A 93 -10.57 0.50 11.61
C ILE A 93 -10.58 -0.95 12.10
N ASP A 94 -9.96 -1.22 13.23
CA ASP A 94 -9.92 -2.52 13.90
C ASP A 94 -11.33 -2.96 14.36
N GLU A 95 -12.06 -2.07 15.00
CA GLU A 95 -13.45 -2.32 15.43
C GLU A 95 -14.38 -2.54 14.22
N PHE A 96 -14.24 -1.71 13.18
CA PHE A 96 -14.98 -1.85 11.94
C PHE A 96 -14.77 -3.22 11.29
N LEU A 97 -13.53 -3.66 11.16
CA LEU A 97 -13.21 -4.95 10.54
C LEU A 97 -13.67 -6.11 11.42
N ALA A 98 -13.37 -6.09 12.72
CA ALA A 98 -13.75 -7.16 13.64
C ALA A 98 -15.27 -7.36 13.71
N ALA A 99 -16.04 -6.27 13.81
CA ALA A 99 -17.49 -6.33 13.84
C ALA A 99 -18.09 -6.92 12.56
N ASN A 100 -17.62 -6.45 11.40
CA ASN A 100 -18.16 -6.90 10.12
C ASN A 100 -17.75 -8.33 9.78
N ILE A 101 -16.50 -8.74 10.01
CA ILE A 101 -16.05 -10.12 9.82
C ILE A 101 -16.89 -11.07 10.67
N LYS A 102 -17.15 -10.71 11.93
CA LYS A 102 -17.99 -11.48 12.86
C LYS A 102 -19.44 -11.59 12.37
N ILE A 103 -20.05 -10.47 11.98
CA ILE A 103 -21.46 -10.43 11.56
C ILE A 103 -21.66 -11.17 10.23
N LEU A 104 -20.77 -10.97 9.28
CA LEU A 104 -20.84 -11.62 7.98
C LEU A 104 -20.36 -13.08 8.01
N ASN A 105 -19.81 -13.51 9.13
CA ASN A 105 -19.42 -14.88 9.44
C ASN A 105 -18.55 -15.54 8.33
N PHE A 106 -17.52 -14.85 7.85
CA PHE A 106 -16.57 -15.41 6.90
C PHE A 106 -15.19 -15.63 7.53
N GLY A 107 -14.57 -16.75 7.16
CA GLY A 107 -13.19 -17.07 7.55
C GLY A 107 -12.16 -16.51 6.58
N LEU A 108 -10.97 -16.22 7.12
CA LEU A 108 -9.82 -15.81 6.33
C LEU A 108 -8.71 -16.83 6.49
N PRO A 109 -8.16 -17.39 5.40
CA PRO A 109 -7.02 -18.32 5.45
C PRO A 109 -5.67 -17.61 5.67
N PHE A 110 -5.68 -16.28 5.81
CA PHE A 110 -4.51 -15.43 6.05
C PHE A 110 -4.75 -14.51 7.26
N SER A 111 -3.67 -14.03 7.87
CA SER A 111 -3.75 -13.09 8.98
C SER A 111 -3.93 -11.64 8.49
N ILE A 112 -4.65 -10.85 9.28
CA ILE A 112 -4.71 -9.39 9.12
C ILE A 112 -3.92 -8.77 10.27
N LEU A 113 -2.96 -7.90 9.94
CA LEU A 113 -2.17 -7.13 10.89
C LEU A 113 -2.62 -5.68 10.81
N ILE A 114 -3.17 -5.15 11.90
CA ILE A 114 -3.72 -3.79 11.92
C ILE A 114 -2.80 -2.87 12.72
N THR A 115 -2.46 -1.73 12.12
CA THR A 115 -1.72 -0.65 12.75
C THR A 115 -2.57 0.61 12.77
N ILE A 116 -2.85 1.14 13.97
CA ILE A 116 -3.53 2.42 14.11
C ILE A 116 -2.54 3.55 13.82
N VAL A 117 -2.88 4.37 12.84
CA VAL A 117 -2.03 5.43 12.31
C VAL A 117 -2.02 6.65 13.22
N ASN A 118 -0.82 7.20 13.41
CA ASN A 118 -0.56 8.54 13.94
C ASN A 118 0.31 9.31 12.93
N GLU A 119 0.48 10.62 13.15
CA GLU A 119 1.36 11.43 12.30
C GLU A 119 2.82 10.99 12.39
N GLY A 120 3.55 11.09 11.30
CA GLY A 120 4.96 10.75 11.18
C GLY A 120 5.19 9.55 10.26
N THR A 121 6.34 8.92 10.39
CA THR A 121 6.69 7.70 9.64
C THR A 121 5.95 6.51 10.23
N ILE A 122 5.06 5.91 9.46
CA ILE A 122 4.20 4.79 9.89
C ILE A 122 4.68 3.44 9.37
N TYR A 123 5.50 3.44 8.33
CA TYR A 123 6.14 2.26 7.78
C TYR A 123 7.48 2.62 7.17
N GLU A 124 8.46 1.76 7.37
CA GLU A 124 9.80 1.89 6.79
C GLU A 124 10.40 0.53 6.49
N ASN A 125 11.06 0.42 5.36
CA ASN A 125 11.93 -0.69 5.01
C ASN A 125 13.24 -0.17 4.38
N ASN A 126 14.07 -1.04 3.84
CA ASN A 126 15.34 -0.67 3.21
C ASN A 126 15.19 0.06 1.86
N LYS A 127 13.97 0.24 1.34
CA LYS A 127 13.70 0.77 0.00
C LYS A 127 12.87 2.03 -0.01
N PHE A 128 11.94 2.15 0.93
CA PHE A 128 11.00 3.28 1.00
C PHE A 128 10.45 3.49 2.40
N LEU A 129 9.85 4.66 2.59
CA LEU A 129 9.09 5.05 3.77
C LEU A 129 7.66 5.41 3.37
N ILE A 130 6.75 5.27 4.34
CA ILE A 130 5.40 5.83 4.25
C ILE A 130 5.21 6.76 5.44
N HIS A 131 4.89 7.99 5.15
CA HIS A 131 4.55 8.99 6.15
C HIS A 131 3.05 9.26 6.15
N ALA A 132 2.52 9.56 7.32
CA ALA A 132 1.15 10.01 7.50
C ALA A 132 1.15 11.43 8.09
N ALA A 133 0.29 12.28 7.58
CA ALA A 133 0.00 13.60 8.13
C ALA A 133 -1.52 13.76 8.25
N LYS A 134 -1.97 14.45 9.32
CA LYS A 134 -3.40 14.75 9.46
C LYS A 134 -3.90 15.59 8.31
N ALA A 135 -5.06 15.24 7.80
CA ALA A 135 -5.78 16.00 6.80
C ALA A 135 -6.95 16.76 7.45
N ASN A 136 -7.26 17.95 6.92
CA ASN A 136 -8.44 18.71 7.36
C ASN A 136 -9.70 18.06 6.75
N HIS A 137 -10.49 17.42 7.61
CA HIS A 137 -11.70 16.69 7.22
C HIS A 137 -12.70 16.66 8.38
N SER A 138 -13.96 16.26 8.11
CA SER A 138 -15.04 16.17 9.13
C SER A 138 -14.82 15.10 10.18
N ILE A 139 -14.05 14.07 9.87
CA ILE A 139 -13.62 13.00 10.80
C ILE A 139 -12.09 12.87 10.75
N THR A 140 -11.51 12.09 11.67
CA THR A 140 -10.07 11.80 11.63
C THR A 140 -9.65 11.24 10.29
N ALA A 141 -8.79 11.97 9.59
CA ALA A 141 -8.30 11.62 8.28
C ALA A 141 -6.79 11.86 8.15
N PHE A 142 -6.13 11.06 7.33
CA PHE A 142 -4.71 11.14 7.05
C PHE A 142 -4.46 11.24 5.53
N SER A 143 -3.44 12.03 5.19
CA SER A 143 -2.77 11.96 3.89
C SER A 143 -1.54 11.08 4.02
N TYR A 144 -1.22 10.31 2.99
CA TYR A 144 -0.04 9.46 2.96
C TYR A 144 0.97 9.94 1.93
N LEU A 145 2.23 9.96 2.31
CA LEU A 145 3.36 10.22 1.43
C LEU A 145 4.20 8.94 1.28
N PHE A 146 4.39 8.49 0.06
CA PHE A 146 5.37 7.47 -0.29
C PHE A 146 6.69 8.16 -0.65
N GLU A 147 7.75 7.81 0.06
CA GLU A 147 9.10 8.32 -0.18
C GLU A 147 10.05 7.16 -0.49
N GLU A 148 10.65 7.20 -1.66
CA GLU A 148 11.64 6.21 -2.07
C GLU A 148 13.02 6.59 -1.49
N LYS A 149 13.67 5.65 -0.80
CA LYS A 149 15.02 5.87 -0.29
C LYS A 149 16.03 5.96 -1.43
N ASP A 150 17.00 6.81 -1.24
CA ASP A 150 18.11 6.92 -2.17
C ASP A 150 18.81 5.58 -2.37
N LYS A 151 19.13 5.30 -3.60
CA LYS A 151 19.94 4.14 -3.97
C LYS A 151 21.34 4.63 -4.35
N PRO A 152 22.38 3.90 -3.98
CA PRO A 152 23.70 4.17 -4.52
C PRO A 152 23.63 4.26 -6.04
N GLY A 153 24.24 5.27 -6.62
CA GLY A 153 24.33 5.43 -8.06
C GLY A 153 25.00 4.21 -8.71
N ARG A 154 24.78 4.01 -10.00
CA ARG A 154 25.58 3.02 -10.74
C ARG A 154 27.03 3.47 -10.71
N PHE A 155 27.92 2.62 -10.18
CA PHE A 155 29.34 2.89 -10.23
C PHE A 155 29.82 2.96 -11.68
N ASN A 156 30.45 4.09 -12.05
CA ASN A 156 30.97 4.28 -13.38
C ASN A 156 32.44 3.79 -13.45
N VAL A 157 32.59 2.54 -13.89
CA VAL A 157 33.89 1.87 -14.01
C VAL A 157 34.86 2.63 -14.97
N GLU A 158 34.32 3.13 -16.06
CA GLU A 158 35.17 3.85 -17.08
C GLU A 158 35.69 5.15 -16.45
N LYS A 159 34.83 5.91 -15.77
CA LYS A 159 35.20 7.12 -15.07
C LYS A 159 36.23 6.87 -13.95
N ALA A 160 36.10 5.78 -13.23
CA ALA A 160 37.05 5.40 -12.19
C ALA A 160 38.43 5.07 -12.78
N LYS A 161 38.47 4.36 -13.91
CA LYS A 161 39.71 4.06 -14.65
C LYS A 161 40.34 5.33 -15.21
N GLU A 162 39.57 6.23 -15.83
CA GLU A 162 40.07 7.52 -16.32
C GLU A 162 40.71 8.37 -15.22
N LEU A 163 40.14 8.31 -13.99
CA LEU A 163 40.64 9.01 -12.82
C LEU A 163 41.80 8.28 -12.12
N GLY A 164 42.27 7.17 -12.68
CA GLY A 164 43.37 6.39 -12.12
C GLY A 164 43.06 5.72 -10.78
N ILE A 165 41.77 5.52 -10.43
CA ILE A 165 41.39 4.86 -9.18
C ILE A 165 41.55 3.36 -9.33
N PRO A 166 42.42 2.71 -8.52
CA PRO A 166 42.69 1.28 -8.64
C PRO A 166 41.42 0.45 -8.30
N GLU A 167 41.24 -0.63 -9.04
CA GLU A 167 40.17 -1.60 -8.81
C GLU A 167 40.32 -2.28 -7.46
N GLY A 168 39.22 -2.41 -6.69
CA GLY A 168 39.22 -3.07 -5.39
C GLY A 168 38.40 -2.33 -4.33
N GLU A 169 38.90 -2.27 -3.10
CA GLU A 169 38.17 -1.67 -1.96
C GLU A 169 37.73 -0.22 -2.16
N LEU A 170 38.53 0.57 -2.90
CA LEU A 170 38.17 1.95 -3.20
C LEU A 170 36.93 2.07 -4.08
N TRP A 171 36.75 1.17 -5.04
CA TRP A 171 35.56 1.13 -5.86
C TRP A 171 34.31 0.78 -5.04
N ASN A 172 34.41 -0.19 -4.11
CA ASN A 172 33.33 -0.53 -3.18
C ASN A 172 32.96 0.66 -2.27
N LYS A 173 33.94 1.39 -1.78
CA LYS A 173 33.71 2.59 -0.96
C LYS A 173 33.01 3.68 -1.76
N LEU A 174 33.45 3.96 -2.99
CA LEU A 174 32.82 4.95 -3.87
C LEU A 174 31.41 4.58 -4.33
N GLN A 175 31.10 3.29 -4.40
CA GLN A 175 29.76 2.82 -4.76
C GLN A 175 28.75 2.95 -3.61
N ASN A 176 29.20 2.87 -2.38
CA ASN A 176 28.36 2.84 -1.19
C ASN A 176 28.26 4.20 -0.46
N GLY A 177 29.03 5.21 -0.89
CA GLY A 177 29.05 6.57 -0.33
C GLY A 177 30.07 6.74 0.78
#